data_ab74e98978b06ea7e372ef03f18d738d
#
_entry.id   ab74e98978b06ea7e372ef03f18d738d
#
_cell.length_a   1.000
_cell.length_b   1.000
_cell.length_c   1.000
_cell.angle_alpha   90.00
_cell.angle_beta   90.00
_cell.angle_gamma   90.00
#
_symmetry.space_group_name_H-M   'P 1'
#
loop_
_entity.id
_entity.type
_entity.pdbx_description
1 polymer ?
#
loop_
_entity_poly.entity_id
_entity_poly.type
_entity_poly.pdbx_seq_one_letter_code
_entity_poly.pdbx_strand_id
1 'polypeptide(L)'
;MSTRVIIAEDEAIIRLDLKETLQAEGYEVVGAYGRGDEALDAIRELKPDIAILDIQMPVKDGIEVATQITEESICAVLILTAFSQRALVEKARQAGAMAYLVKPYQAADLVPAIELALSRYSETKALQSEVGDLKDQKAKIEAQLEARRALERAKGYLMDNFKMGEAEAFRFIQTTAMNQRKTMKEISASIIEGLINPEK
;
A
#
# COMPACT_ATOMS: atom_id res chain seq x y z
N MET A 1 -23.35 2.35 7.68
CA MET A 1 -22.79 3.63 7.23
C MET A 1 -23.06 3.72 5.75
N SER A 2 -23.46 4.89 5.25
CA SER A 2 -23.67 5.10 3.80
C SER A 2 -22.31 5.16 3.10
N THR A 3 -22.19 4.55 1.92
CA THR A 3 -20.99 4.62 1.09
C THR A 3 -20.82 6.03 0.53
N ARG A 4 -19.65 6.63 0.80
CA ARG A 4 -19.32 7.99 0.39
C ARG A 4 -18.74 8.01 -1.02
N VAL A 5 -19.33 8.80 -1.90
CA VAL A 5 -19.01 8.85 -3.33
C VAL A 5 -18.59 10.25 -3.76
N ILE A 6 -17.50 10.35 -4.52
CA ILE A 6 -17.19 11.55 -5.31
C ILE A 6 -17.43 11.26 -6.79
N ILE A 7 -18.03 12.22 -7.47
CA ILE A 7 -18.29 12.19 -8.91
C ILE A 7 -17.38 13.20 -9.59
N ALA A 8 -16.76 12.79 -10.71
CA ALA A 8 -16.08 13.68 -11.64
C ALA A 8 -16.61 13.45 -13.05
N GLU A 9 -17.29 14.45 -13.60
CA GLU A 9 -18.00 14.41 -14.89
C GLU A 9 -18.11 15.83 -15.42
N ASP A 10 -17.62 16.12 -16.61
CA ASP A 10 -17.59 17.49 -17.12
C ASP A 10 -18.97 17.97 -17.62
N GLU A 11 -19.81 17.07 -18.14
CA GLU A 11 -21.16 17.40 -18.57
C GLU A 11 -22.09 17.61 -17.36
N ALA A 12 -22.50 18.86 -17.13
CA ALA A 12 -23.30 19.24 -15.96
C ALA A 12 -24.61 18.46 -15.80
N ILE A 13 -25.28 18.14 -16.93
CA ILE A 13 -26.56 17.40 -16.93
C ILE A 13 -26.31 15.94 -16.51
N ILE A 14 -25.30 15.29 -17.08
CA ILE A 14 -24.93 13.91 -16.72
C ILE A 14 -24.46 13.82 -15.26
N ARG A 15 -23.68 14.80 -14.82
CA ARG A 15 -23.22 14.89 -13.43
C ARG A 15 -24.37 15.03 -12.43
N LEU A 16 -25.40 15.83 -12.78
CA LEU A 16 -26.59 16.00 -11.94
C LEU A 16 -27.41 14.70 -11.88
N ASP A 17 -27.71 14.10 -13.03
CA ASP A 17 -28.45 12.84 -13.15
C ASP A 17 -27.76 11.71 -12.37
N LEU A 18 -26.43 11.56 -12.53
CA LEU A 18 -25.64 10.60 -11.78
C LEU A 18 -25.72 10.83 -10.27
N LYS A 19 -25.65 12.10 -9.83
CA LYS A 19 -25.78 12.44 -8.42
C LYS A 19 -27.16 12.06 -7.87
N GLU A 20 -28.23 12.40 -8.57
CA GLU A 20 -29.61 12.07 -8.16
C GLU A 20 -29.83 10.56 -8.11
N THR A 21 -29.35 9.84 -9.13
CA THR A 21 -29.41 8.38 -9.18
C THR A 21 -28.69 7.74 -7.98
N LEU A 22 -27.46 8.14 -7.69
CA LEU A 22 -26.70 7.61 -6.55
C LEU A 22 -27.38 7.90 -5.22
N GLN A 23 -27.92 9.09 -5.03
CA GLN A 23 -28.64 9.46 -3.81
C GLN A 23 -29.94 8.67 -3.65
N ALA A 24 -30.66 8.39 -4.74
CA ALA A 24 -31.85 7.55 -4.72
C ALA A 24 -31.53 6.09 -4.34
N GLU A 25 -30.36 5.58 -4.73
CA GLU A 25 -29.87 4.24 -4.37
C GLU A 25 -29.20 4.20 -2.97
N GLY A 26 -29.22 5.31 -2.20
CA GLY A 26 -28.76 5.37 -0.83
C GLY A 26 -27.27 5.66 -0.63
N TYR A 27 -26.56 6.06 -1.69
CA TYR A 27 -25.16 6.52 -1.59
C TYR A 27 -25.10 7.97 -1.09
N GLU A 28 -24.03 8.30 -0.36
CA GLU A 28 -23.75 9.66 0.08
C GLU A 28 -22.80 10.35 -0.91
N VAL A 29 -23.32 11.21 -1.77
CA VAL A 29 -22.47 11.98 -2.70
C VAL A 29 -21.86 13.16 -1.95
N VAL A 30 -20.59 13.04 -1.56
CA VAL A 30 -19.84 14.04 -0.79
C VAL A 30 -19.21 15.12 -1.65
N GLY A 31 -19.18 14.95 -2.98
CA GLY A 31 -18.70 15.93 -3.94
C GLY A 31 -19.02 15.56 -5.38
N ALA A 32 -19.21 16.59 -6.24
CA ALA A 32 -19.44 16.41 -7.66
C ALA A 32 -18.74 17.56 -8.44
N TYR A 33 -17.77 17.20 -9.27
CA TYR A 33 -16.85 18.11 -9.92
C TYR A 33 -16.89 17.97 -11.44
N GLY A 34 -16.65 19.09 -12.14
CA GLY A 34 -16.60 19.11 -13.60
C GLY A 34 -15.17 19.08 -14.17
N ARG A 35 -14.15 18.97 -13.29
CA ARG A 35 -12.75 19.00 -13.69
C ARG A 35 -11.97 17.97 -12.89
N GLY A 36 -11.02 17.31 -13.55
CA GLY A 36 -10.25 16.24 -12.93
C GLY A 36 -9.29 16.71 -11.84
N ASP A 37 -8.73 17.91 -11.94
CA ASP A 37 -7.85 18.49 -10.91
C ASP A 37 -8.63 18.81 -9.62
N GLU A 38 -9.80 19.45 -9.73
CA GLU A 38 -10.66 19.76 -8.57
C GLU A 38 -11.16 18.47 -7.90
N ALA A 39 -11.54 17.47 -8.72
CA ALA A 39 -11.97 16.17 -8.20
C ALA A 39 -10.86 15.47 -7.42
N LEU A 40 -9.63 15.47 -7.94
CA LEU A 40 -8.48 14.85 -7.28
C LEU A 40 -8.16 15.50 -5.93
N ASP A 41 -8.15 16.84 -5.88
CA ASP A 41 -7.91 17.56 -4.62
C ASP A 41 -8.98 17.26 -3.58
N ALA A 42 -10.26 17.23 -3.99
CA ALA A 42 -11.36 16.85 -3.11
C ALA A 42 -11.30 15.38 -2.66
N ILE A 43 -10.87 14.45 -3.52
CA ILE A 43 -10.69 13.05 -3.16
C ILE A 43 -9.60 12.88 -2.08
N ARG A 44 -8.50 13.63 -2.18
CA ARG A 44 -7.44 13.63 -1.18
C ARG A 44 -7.90 14.19 0.17
N GLU A 45 -8.71 15.24 0.14
CA GLU A 45 -9.23 15.89 1.35
C GLU A 45 -10.35 15.08 2.01
N LEU A 46 -11.36 14.69 1.23
CA LEU A 46 -12.58 14.08 1.75
C LEU A 46 -12.45 12.57 1.97
N LYS A 47 -11.49 11.91 1.32
CA LYS A 47 -11.24 10.46 1.41
C LYS A 47 -12.54 9.65 1.30
N PRO A 48 -13.20 9.67 0.12
CA PRO A 48 -14.43 8.90 -0.12
C PRO A 48 -14.12 7.39 -0.12
N ASP A 49 -15.18 6.57 -0.15
CA ASP A 49 -15.02 5.13 -0.34
C ASP A 49 -14.78 4.78 -1.81
N ILE A 50 -15.39 5.55 -2.71
CA ILE A 50 -15.25 5.38 -4.16
C ILE A 50 -15.28 6.72 -4.90
N ALA A 51 -14.46 6.82 -5.96
CA ALA A 51 -14.50 7.88 -6.96
C ALA A 51 -15.08 7.33 -8.28
N ILE A 52 -16.10 8.00 -8.82
CA ILE A 52 -16.69 7.72 -10.12
C ILE A 52 -16.22 8.80 -11.08
N LEU A 53 -15.43 8.42 -12.09
CA LEU A 53 -14.70 9.32 -12.95
C LEU A 53 -15.09 9.13 -14.42
N ASP A 54 -15.51 10.19 -15.11
CA ASP A 54 -15.49 10.18 -16.55
C ASP A 54 -14.07 10.24 -17.09
N ILE A 55 -13.82 9.63 -18.25
CA ILE A 55 -12.48 9.69 -18.88
C ILE A 55 -12.22 11.09 -19.42
N GLN A 56 -13.20 11.67 -20.12
CA GLN A 56 -13.01 12.95 -20.80
C GLN A 56 -13.35 14.12 -19.89
N MET A 57 -12.34 14.68 -19.26
CA MET A 57 -12.49 15.86 -18.41
C MET A 57 -11.42 16.91 -18.73
N PRO A 58 -11.73 18.21 -18.57
CA PRO A 58 -10.75 19.26 -18.75
C PRO A 58 -9.66 19.23 -17.66
N VAL A 59 -8.47 19.72 -18.00
CA VAL A 59 -7.25 19.87 -17.19
C VAL A 59 -6.57 18.54 -16.88
N LYS A 60 -7.25 17.61 -16.21
CA LYS A 60 -6.80 16.22 -16.02
C LYS A 60 -7.89 15.27 -16.48
N ASP A 61 -7.53 14.28 -17.26
CA ASP A 61 -8.47 13.24 -17.65
C ASP A 61 -8.69 12.22 -16.50
N GLY A 62 -9.76 11.44 -16.61
CA GLY A 62 -10.14 10.49 -15.56
C GLY A 62 -9.13 9.36 -15.38
N ILE A 63 -8.33 9.05 -16.40
CA ILE A 63 -7.28 8.03 -16.31
C ILE A 63 -6.09 8.56 -15.49
N GLU A 64 -5.71 9.83 -15.71
CA GLU A 64 -4.68 10.50 -14.91
C GLU A 64 -5.08 10.61 -13.44
N VAL A 65 -6.34 10.97 -13.17
CA VAL A 65 -6.91 11.03 -11.82
C VAL A 65 -6.91 9.64 -11.18
N ALA A 66 -7.39 8.62 -11.89
CA ALA A 66 -7.42 7.23 -11.42
C ALA A 66 -6.02 6.71 -11.06
N THR A 67 -5.02 7.02 -11.89
CA THR A 67 -3.62 6.63 -11.64
C THR A 67 -3.13 7.20 -10.30
N GLN A 68 -3.33 8.51 -10.07
CA GLN A 68 -2.88 9.15 -8.84
C GLN A 68 -3.63 8.62 -7.60
N ILE A 69 -4.96 8.42 -7.68
CA ILE A 69 -5.74 7.82 -6.60
C ILE A 69 -5.22 6.42 -6.24
N THR A 70 -4.90 5.62 -7.25
CA THR A 70 -4.43 4.24 -7.08
C THR A 70 -3.03 4.20 -6.48
N GLU A 71 -2.10 5.03 -6.96
CA GLU A 71 -0.74 5.16 -6.41
C GLU A 71 -0.76 5.60 -4.95
N GLU A 72 -1.66 6.53 -4.59
CA GLU A 72 -1.86 7.02 -3.23
C GLU A 72 -2.74 6.08 -2.38
N SER A 73 -3.34 5.03 -2.97
CA SER A 73 -4.23 4.06 -2.29
C SER A 73 -5.36 4.71 -1.51
N ILE A 74 -6.03 5.75 -2.08
CA ILE A 74 -7.01 6.56 -1.36
C ILE A 74 -8.37 5.88 -1.29
N CYS A 75 -8.94 5.49 -2.44
CA CYS A 75 -10.28 4.91 -2.54
C CYS A 75 -10.44 4.00 -3.77
N ALA A 76 -11.58 3.31 -3.86
CA ALA A 76 -11.96 2.58 -5.07
C ALA A 76 -12.19 3.53 -6.26
N VAL A 77 -11.95 3.06 -7.48
CA VAL A 77 -12.15 3.83 -8.70
C VAL A 77 -13.07 3.08 -9.66
N LEU A 78 -14.15 3.73 -10.07
CA LEU A 78 -15.04 3.33 -11.16
C LEU A 78 -14.90 4.34 -12.31
N ILE A 79 -14.58 3.87 -13.51
CA ILE A 79 -14.49 4.71 -14.70
C ILE A 79 -15.81 4.66 -15.48
N LEU A 80 -16.32 5.84 -15.83
CA LEU A 80 -17.39 6.00 -16.82
C LEU A 80 -16.77 6.34 -18.18
N THR A 81 -17.28 5.79 -19.26
CA THR A 81 -16.74 6.04 -20.59
C THR A 81 -17.83 5.98 -21.66
N ALA A 82 -17.77 6.91 -22.61
CA ALA A 82 -18.60 6.85 -23.83
C ALA A 82 -18.07 5.81 -24.84
N PHE A 83 -16.89 5.24 -24.63
CA PHE A 83 -16.19 4.39 -25.58
C PHE A 83 -16.04 2.95 -25.08
N SER A 84 -16.54 2.00 -25.87
CA SER A 84 -16.32 0.57 -25.66
C SER A 84 -14.98 0.06 -26.26
N GLN A 85 -14.08 0.98 -26.68
CA GLN A 85 -12.83 0.60 -27.31
C GLN A 85 -11.92 -0.13 -26.33
N ARG A 86 -11.50 -1.34 -26.68
CA ARG A 86 -10.65 -2.20 -25.87
C ARG A 86 -9.37 -1.51 -25.36
N ALA A 87 -8.82 -0.59 -26.17
CA ALA A 87 -7.60 0.16 -25.78
C ALA A 87 -7.83 1.10 -24.59
N LEU A 88 -9.01 1.76 -24.49
CA LEU A 88 -9.34 2.64 -23.37
C LEU A 88 -9.65 1.85 -22.10
N VAL A 89 -10.35 0.74 -22.24
CA VAL A 89 -10.59 -0.19 -21.11
C VAL A 89 -9.27 -0.71 -20.54
N GLU A 90 -8.32 -1.04 -21.41
CA GLU A 90 -7.00 -1.51 -20.96
C GLU A 90 -6.20 -0.40 -20.27
N LYS A 91 -6.27 0.85 -20.76
CA LYS A 91 -5.66 2.00 -20.09
C LYS A 91 -6.28 2.25 -18.71
N ALA A 92 -7.62 2.22 -18.61
CA ALA A 92 -8.32 2.36 -17.34
C ALA A 92 -7.90 1.26 -16.34
N ARG A 93 -7.77 0.02 -16.79
CA ARG A 93 -7.28 -1.10 -15.98
C ARG A 93 -5.85 -0.89 -15.50
N GLN A 94 -4.95 -0.42 -16.38
CA GLN A 94 -3.55 -0.11 -16.03
C GLN A 94 -3.45 1.06 -15.05
N ALA A 95 -4.37 2.03 -15.11
CA ALA A 95 -4.50 3.11 -14.15
C ALA A 95 -5.07 2.68 -12.79
N GLY A 96 -5.41 1.39 -12.63
CA GLY A 96 -5.92 0.84 -11.39
C GLY A 96 -7.43 0.97 -11.18
N ALA A 97 -8.19 1.27 -12.24
CA ALA A 97 -9.66 1.24 -12.15
C ALA A 97 -10.14 -0.16 -11.77
N MET A 98 -10.98 -0.23 -10.75
CA MET A 98 -11.52 -1.49 -10.22
C MET A 98 -12.72 -1.99 -11.02
N ALA A 99 -13.47 -1.07 -11.63
CA ALA A 99 -14.54 -1.36 -12.57
C ALA A 99 -14.65 -0.24 -13.61
N TYR A 100 -15.35 -0.50 -14.70
CA TYR A 100 -15.73 0.50 -15.70
C TYR A 100 -17.18 0.28 -16.16
N LEU A 101 -17.82 1.35 -16.57
CA LEU A 101 -19.19 1.32 -17.07
C LEU A 101 -19.30 2.18 -18.35
N VAL A 102 -19.97 1.64 -19.37
CA VAL A 102 -20.10 2.30 -20.67
C VAL A 102 -21.39 3.12 -20.71
N LYS A 103 -21.30 4.38 -21.11
CA LYS A 103 -22.45 5.26 -21.35
C LYS A 103 -23.14 4.90 -22.67
N PRO A 104 -24.50 4.93 -22.76
CA PRO A 104 -25.44 5.20 -21.67
C PRO A 104 -25.62 3.98 -20.75
N TYR A 105 -25.76 4.22 -19.46
CA TYR A 105 -25.98 3.20 -18.42
C TYR A 105 -27.30 3.47 -17.69
N GLN A 106 -27.81 2.47 -17.00
CA GLN A 106 -28.99 2.56 -16.13
C GLN A 106 -28.55 2.43 -14.64
N ALA A 107 -29.42 2.84 -13.72
CA ALA A 107 -29.20 2.64 -12.29
C ALA A 107 -28.91 1.17 -11.94
N ALA A 108 -29.60 0.24 -12.60
CA ALA A 108 -29.40 -1.21 -12.46
C ALA A 108 -27.99 -1.70 -12.84
N ASP A 109 -27.26 -0.96 -13.68
CA ASP A 109 -25.88 -1.28 -14.07
C ASP A 109 -24.88 -0.63 -13.11
N LEU A 110 -25.23 0.55 -12.57
CA LEU A 110 -24.36 1.38 -11.75
C LEU A 110 -24.09 0.74 -10.38
N VAL A 111 -25.13 0.29 -9.68
CA VAL A 111 -25.02 -0.29 -8.34
C VAL A 111 -24.10 -1.51 -8.32
N PRO A 112 -24.28 -2.54 -9.18
CA PRO A 112 -23.36 -3.68 -9.22
C PRO A 112 -21.92 -3.31 -9.57
N ALA A 113 -21.72 -2.30 -10.43
CA ALA A 113 -20.38 -1.83 -10.78
C ALA A 113 -19.68 -1.16 -9.60
N ILE A 114 -20.40 -0.39 -8.78
CA ILE A 114 -19.89 0.21 -7.55
C ILE A 114 -19.51 -0.87 -6.53
N GLU A 115 -20.42 -1.81 -6.28
CA GLU A 115 -20.17 -2.91 -5.35
C GLU A 115 -18.96 -3.74 -5.75
N LEU A 116 -18.82 -4.04 -7.04
CA LEU A 116 -17.65 -4.74 -7.57
C LEU A 116 -16.37 -3.94 -7.37
N ALA A 117 -16.41 -2.62 -7.63
CA ALA A 117 -15.23 -1.76 -7.43
C ALA A 117 -14.79 -1.72 -5.96
N LEU A 118 -15.74 -1.58 -5.04
CA LEU A 118 -15.48 -1.57 -3.59
C LEU A 118 -14.92 -2.91 -3.11
N SER A 119 -15.50 -4.04 -3.55
CA SER A 119 -15.00 -5.38 -3.21
C SER A 119 -13.56 -5.57 -3.68
N ARG A 120 -13.27 -5.27 -4.95
CA ARG A 120 -11.91 -5.39 -5.50
C ARG A 120 -10.90 -4.49 -4.80
N TYR A 121 -11.30 -3.28 -4.43
CA TYR A 121 -10.44 -2.38 -3.68
C TYR A 121 -10.11 -2.94 -2.28
N SER A 122 -11.11 -3.45 -1.57
CA SER A 122 -10.94 -4.05 -0.25
C SER A 122 -10.02 -5.28 -0.29
N GLU A 123 -10.18 -6.15 -1.29
CA GLU A 123 -9.32 -7.32 -1.52
C GLU A 123 -7.87 -6.90 -1.80
N THR A 124 -7.69 -5.92 -2.70
CA THR A 124 -6.36 -5.41 -3.04
C THR A 124 -5.67 -4.80 -1.83
N LYS A 125 -6.39 -4.03 -1.02
CA LYS A 125 -5.87 -3.42 0.21
C LYS A 125 -5.50 -4.47 1.26
N ALA A 126 -6.30 -5.51 1.43
CA ALA A 126 -6.00 -6.61 2.33
C ALA A 126 -4.72 -7.35 1.91
N LEU A 127 -4.58 -7.66 0.62
CA LEU A 127 -3.37 -8.29 0.07
C LEU A 127 -2.12 -7.42 0.23
N GLN A 128 -2.23 -6.11 0.00
CA GLN A 128 -1.11 -5.18 0.20
C GLN A 128 -0.65 -5.14 1.67
N SER A 129 -1.61 -5.15 2.62
CA SER A 129 -1.30 -5.20 4.05
C SER A 129 -0.57 -6.50 4.42
N GLU A 130 -1.07 -7.66 3.94
CA GLU A 130 -0.45 -8.96 4.18
C GLU A 130 0.98 -9.04 3.62
N VAL A 131 1.19 -8.54 2.40
CA VAL A 131 2.53 -8.46 1.80
C VAL A 131 3.46 -7.56 2.62
N GLY A 132 2.96 -6.46 3.17
CA GLY A 132 3.69 -5.58 4.09
C GLY A 132 4.14 -6.34 5.34
N ASP A 133 3.21 -7.00 6.02
CA ASP A 133 3.47 -7.77 7.23
C ASP A 133 4.48 -8.91 6.99
N LEU A 134 4.35 -9.61 5.85
CA LEU A 134 5.28 -10.68 5.47
C LEU A 134 6.69 -10.15 5.21
N LYS A 135 6.84 -8.98 4.59
CA LYS A 135 8.15 -8.34 4.39
C LYS A 135 8.80 -7.99 5.72
N ASP A 136 8.04 -7.43 6.67
CA ASP A 136 8.55 -7.07 8.00
C ASP A 136 8.94 -8.32 8.81
N GLN A 137 8.14 -9.40 8.74
CA GLN A 137 8.49 -10.68 9.36
C GLN A 137 9.75 -11.27 8.76
N LYS A 138 9.88 -11.26 7.44
CA LYS A 138 11.08 -11.73 6.74
C LYS A 138 12.32 -10.96 7.18
N ALA A 139 12.25 -9.62 7.22
CA ALA A 139 13.37 -8.80 7.67
C ALA A 139 13.79 -9.10 9.11
N LYS A 140 12.83 -9.33 10.03
CA LYS A 140 13.11 -9.73 11.41
C LYS A 140 13.81 -11.09 11.49
N ILE A 141 13.33 -12.08 10.74
CA ILE A 141 13.93 -13.43 10.72
C ILE A 141 15.36 -13.38 10.15
N GLU A 142 15.57 -12.64 9.07
CA GLU A 142 16.90 -12.45 8.48
C GLU A 142 17.87 -11.81 9.46
N ALA A 143 17.43 -10.74 10.17
CA ALA A 143 18.23 -10.10 11.19
C ALA A 143 18.58 -11.04 12.36
N GLN A 144 17.65 -11.88 12.81
CA GLN A 144 17.88 -12.88 13.85
C GLN A 144 18.88 -13.95 13.39
N LEU A 145 18.75 -14.41 12.15
CA LEU A 145 19.66 -15.40 11.58
C LEU A 145 21.10 -14.86 11.46
N GLU A 146 21.24 -13.62 11.01
CA GLU A 146 22.54 -12.95 10.95
C GLU A 146 23.16 -12.78 12.33
N ALA A 147 22.37 -12.35 13.32
CA ALA A 147 22.85 -12.21 14.69
C ALA A 147 23.33 -13.55 15.27
N ARG A 148 22.57 -14.64 15.02
CA ARG A 148 22.95 -15.99 15.42
C ARG A 148 24.24 -16.45 14.74
N ARG A 149 24.36 -16.23 13.42
CA ARG A 149 25.58 -16.58 12.66
C ARG A 149 26.80 -15.79 13.15
N ALA A 150 26.64 -14.49 13.44
CA ALA A 150 27.70 -13.67 13.98
C ALA A 150 28.17 -14.19 15.35
N LEU A 151 27.21 -14.53 16.22
CA LEU A 151 27.50 -15.10 17.55
C LEU A 151 28.27 -16.43 17.46
N GLU A 152 27.82 -17.36 16.60
CA GLU A 152 28.47 -18.65 16.42
C GLU A 152 29.91 -18.49 15.88
N ARG A 153 30.12 -17.59 14.93
CA ARG A 153 31.46 -17.27 14.42
C ARG A 153 32.36 -16.68 15.49
N ALA A 154 31.85 -15.75 16.31
CA ALA A 154 32.61 -15.14 17.39
C ALA A 154 32.96 -16.15 18.48
N LYS A 155 32.05 -17.06 18.85
CA LYS A 155 32.33 -18.18 19.75
C LYS A 155 33.45 -19.04 19.18
N GLY A 156 33.36 -19.48 17.92
CA GLY A 156 34.40 -20.27 17.26
C GLY A 156 35.75 -19.56 17.28
N TYR A 157 35.78 -18.26 16.95
CA TYR A 157 37.01 -17.46 17.01
C TYR A 157 37.65 -17.45 18.41
N LEU A 158 36.85 -17.24 19.47
CA LEU A 158 37.32 -17.24 20.86
C LEU A 158 37.82 -18.63 21.32
N MET A 159 37.12 -19.67 20.93
CA MET A 159 37.52 -21.07 21.22
C MET A 159 38.85 -21.43 20.57
N ASP A 160 39.03 -21.07 19.30
CA ASP A 160 40.22 -21.43 18.52
C ASP A 160 41.47 -20.63 18.97
N ASN A 161 41.34 -19.32 19.16
CA ASN A 161 42.45 -18.41 19.39
C ASN A 161 42.78 -18.21 20.88
N PHE A 162 41.77 -18.30 21.76
CA PHE A 162 41.94 -18.04 23.20
C PHE A 162 41.71 -19.28 24.07
N LYS A 163 41.45 -20.47 23.47
CA LYS A 163 41.23 -21.73 24.18
C LYS A 163 40.06 -21.70 25.17
N MET A 164 39.11 -20.83 24.96
CA MET A 164 37.92 -20.73 25.80
C MET A 164 36.96 -21.89 25.56
N GLY A 165 36.25 -22.33 26.60
CA GLY A 165 35.12 -23.24 26.41
C GLY A 165 33.91 -22.52 25.79
N GLU A 166 33.00 -23.26 25.16
CA GLU A 166 31.82 -22.65 24.51
C GLU A 166 30.99 -21.77 25.46
N ALA A 167 30.75 -22.25 26.69
CA ALA A 167 29.99 -21.50 27.70
C ALA A 167 30.74 -20.24 28.16
N GLU A 168 32.07 -20.28 28.19
CA GLU A 168 32.92 -19.15 28.57
C GLU A 168 32.93 -18.10 27.45
N ALA A 169 33.08 -18.51 26.19
CA ALA A 169 33.02 -17.64 25.03
C ALA A 169 31.66 -16.92 24.95
N PHE A 170 30.58 -17.63 25.20
CA PHE A 170 29.23 -17.02 25.21
C PHE A 170 29.08 -15.97 26.31
N ARG A 171 29.52 -16.30 27.55
CA ARG A 171 29.50 -15.35 28.69
C ARG A 171 30.34 -14.11 28.41
N PHE A 172 31.51 -14.27 27.82
CA PHE A 172 32.38 -13.18 27.45
C PHE A 172 31.67 -12.22 26.48
N ILE A 173 31.07 -12.74 25.42
CA ILE A 173 30.31 -11.94 24.45
C ILE A 173 29.15 -11.22 25.13
N GLN A 174 28.36 -11.92 25.96
CA GLN A 174 27.21 -11.39 26.67
C GLN A 174 27.61 -10.27 27.66
N THR A 175 28.61 -10.50 28.49
CA THR A 175 29.07 -9.51 29.49
C THR A 175 29.65 -8.28 28.81
N THR A 176 30.41 -8.46 27.73
CA THR A 176 30.97 -7.36 26.95
C THR A 176 29.85 -6.52 26.29
N ALA A 177 28.82 -7.18 25.76
CA ALA A 177 27.67 -6.51 25.19
C ALA A 177 26.93 -5.64 26.23
N MET A 178 26.70 -6.19 27.43
CA MET A 178 26.09 -5.45 28.55
C MET A 178 26.93 -4.26 28.99
N ASN A 179 28.24 -4.46 29.17
CA ASN A 179 29.16 -3.41 29.66
C ASN A 179 29.29 -2.26 28.64
N GLN A 180 29.32 -2.57 27.36
CA GLN A 180 29.43 -1.57 26.30
C GLN A 180 28.07 -1.03 25.79
N ARG A 181 26.95 -1.53 26.33
CA ARG A 181 25.59 -1.18 25.88
C ARG A 181 25.38 -1.36 24.36
N LYS A 182 25.98 -2.42 23.85
CA LYS A 182 25.89 -2.83 22.44
C LYS A 182 25.13 -4.14 22.31
N THR A 183 24.67 -4.45 21.11
CA THR A 183 24.07 -5.75 20.83
C THR A 183 25.12 -6.86 20.77
N MET A 184 24.72 -8.10 21.06
CA MET A 184 25.62 -9.25 20.90
C MET A 184 26.13 -9.40 19.45
N LYS A 185 25.35 -8.98 18.44
CA LYS A 185 25.74 -8.96 17.02
C LYS A 185 26.93 -8.00 16.81
N GLU A 186 26.85 -6.78 17.33
CA GLU A 186 27.92 -5.79 17.20
C GLU A 186 29.20 -6.23 17.91
N ILE A 187 29.08 -6.78 19.11
CA ILE A 187 30.25 -7.32 19.85
C ILE A 187 30.85 -8.52 19.11
N SER A 188 30.02 -9.42 18.60
CA SER A 188 30.48 -10.56 17.81
C SER A 188 31.26 -10.12 16.57
N ALA A 189 30.79 -9.09 15.86
CA ALA A 189 31.52 -8.52 14.73
C ALA A 189 32.88 -7.94 15.16
N SER A 190 32.89 -7.14 16.24
CA SER A 190 34.12 -6.53 16.77
C SER A 190 35.14 -7.58 17.25
N ILE A 191 34.69 -8.72 17.78
CA ILE A 191 35.58 -9.83 18.16
C ILE A 191 36.22 -10.48 16.93
N ILE A 192 35.42 -10.74 15.89
CA ILE A 192 35.89 -11.35 14.62
C ILE A 192 36.92 -10.41 13.93
N GLU A 193 36.69 -9.10 14.00
CA GLU A 193 37.61 -8.06 13.50
C GLU A 193 38.86 -7.86 14.39
N GLY A 194 38.94 -8.52 15.52
CA GLY A 194 40.09 -8.40 16.46
C GLY A 194 40.10 -7.11 17.26
N LEU A 195 39.03 -6.34 17.28
CA LEU A 195 38.92 -5.09 18.02
C LEU A 195 38.62 -5.30 19.51
N ILE A 196 38.05 -6.45 19.87
CA ILE A 196 37.74 -6.86 21.23
C ILE A 196 38.34 -8.25 21.48
N ASN A 197 39.26 -8.36 22.42
CA ASN A 197 39.91 -9.60 22.80
C ASN A 197 39.79 -9.83 24.31
N PRO A 198 39.68 -11.08 24.79
CA PRO A 198 39.84 -11.40 26.20
C PRO A 198 41.24 -10.96 26.65
N GLU A 199 41.34 -10.26 27.79
CA GLU A 199 42.64 -10.01 28.44
C GLU A 199 43.24 -11.37 28.84
N LYS A 200 44.56 -11.53 28.63
CA LYS A 200 45.32 -12.73 29.02
C LYS A 200 45.44 -12.84 30.50
#